data_bfef3274bec6b4ce6e438740dfd7e8e5
#
_entry.id   bfef3274bec6b4ce6e438740dfd7e8e5
#
_cell.length_a   1.000
_cell.length_b   1.000
_cell.length_c   1.000
_cell.angle_alpha   90.00
_cell.angle_beta   90.00
_cell.angle_gamma   90.00
#
_symmetry.space_group_name_H-M   'P 1'
#
loop_
_entity.id
_entity.type
_entity.pdbx_description
1 polymer ?
#
loop_
_entity_poly.entity_id
_entity_poly.type
_entity_poly.pdbx_seq_one_letter_code
_entity_poly.pdbx_strand_id
1 'polypeptide(L)'
;MATYDLAFHTRLDDVVVLQTFVETGIQVGDVVTIAGAGHNLNGTHTVLSTQDNEYIGQSDEGDFEFDNEVIRLFQFLFRDAGDDLERSVATGTVTFTPSVSWIQASDVTSWLGIDVATANDTAFITVCVNATNNWCFRKRREAGYTDSMTTVPGADVKLGAIMYAATLYRERGSADSFASFDAMSSIPIPSTMGRIMSLIGCGRPQVA
;
A
#
# COMPACT_ATOMS: atom_id res chain seq x y z
N MET A 1 1.54 9.21 5.54
CA MET A 1 0.44 9.10 6.51
C MET A 1 -0.72 9.90 5.96
N ALA A 2 -1.86 9.30 5.77
CA ALA A 2 -3.08 9.96 5.30
C ALA A 2 -4.12 9.89 6.42
N THR A 3 -4.91 10.96 6.60
CA THR A 3 -5.93 11.07 7.65
C THR A 3 -7.25 11.45 6.99
N TYR A 4 -8.33 10.76 7.37
CA TYR A 4 -9.67 10.92 6.82
C TYR A 4 -10.69 11.01 7.95
N ASP A 5 -11.70 11.82 7.78
CA ASP A 5 -12.81 11.95 8.72
C ASP A 5 -13.76 10.75 8.61
N LEU A 6 -14.21 10.25 9.77
CA LEU A 6 -15.21 9.19 9.85
C LEU A 6 -16.61 9.77 9.64
N ALA A 7 -17.45 9.04 8.91
CA ALA A 7 -18.82 9.40 8.60
C ALA A 7 -19.83 8.62 9.46
N PHE A 8 -19.69 7.30 9.51
CA PHE A 8 -20.59 6.41 10.24
C PHE A 8 -19.82 5.29 10.90
N HIS A 9 -20.39 4.75 11.96
CA HIS A 9 -19.96 3.53 12.61
C HIS A 9 -21.13 2.59 12.91
N THR A 10 -20.84 1.31 12.95
CA THR A 10 -21.70 0.26 13.52
C THR A 10 -20.82 -0.86 14.08
N ARG A 11 -21.33 -1.61 15.05
CA ARG A 11 -20.71 -2.84 15.54
C ARG A 11 -21.76 -3.91 15.60
N LEU A 12 -21.47 -5.09 15.04
CA LEU A 12 -22.30 -6.27 15.10
C LEU A 12 -21.39 -7.49 15.19
N ASP A 13 -21.66 -8.39 16.14
CA ASP A 13 -20.90 -9.63 16.34
C ASP A 13 -19.38 -9.40 16.49
N ASP A 14 -18.97 -8.43 17.33
CA ASP A 14 -17.56 -8.05 17.53
C ASP A 14 -16.84 -7.56 16.26
N VAL A 15 -17.58 -7.23 15.21
CA VAL A 15 -17.07 -6.61 13.99
C VAL A 15 -17.53 -5.17 13.91
N VAL A 16 -16.57 -4.27 13.82
CA VAL A 16 -16.81 -2.84 13.64
C VAL A 16 -16.72 -2.51 12.16
N VAL A 17 -17.72 -1.79 11.68
CA VAL A 17 -17.72 -1.16 10.35
C VAL A 17 -17.57 0.33 10.53
N LEU A 18 -16.55 0.90 9.94
CA LEU A 18 -16.38 2.36 9.82
C LEU A 18 -16.50 2.78 8.36
N GLN A 19 -17.16 3.90 8.15
CA GLN A 19 -17.33 4.52 6.85
C GLN A 19 -16.70 5.90 6.86
N THR A 20 -16.02 6.27 5.78
CA THR A 20 -15.46 7.61 5.57
C THR A 20 -16.30 8.41 4.59
N PHE A 21 -16.09 9.74 4.54
CA PHE A 21 -16.79 10.61 3.58
C PHE A 21 -16.25 10.49 2.15
N VAL A 22 -15.03 9.98 2.00
CA VAL A 22 -14.32 9.90 0.71
C VAL A 22 -13.57 8.58 0.60
N GLU A 23 -13.25 8.20 -0.61
CA GLU A 23 -12.39 7.04 -0.88
C GLU A 23 -11.01 7.23 -0.23
N THR A 24 -10.59 6.25 0.57
CA THR A 24 -9.35 6.33 1.36
C THR A 24 -8.19 5.58 0.72
N GLY A 25 -8.48 4.55 -0.07
CA GLY A 25 -7.50 3.59 -0.57
C GLY A 25 -7.02 2.59 0.50
N ILE A 26 -7.71 2.49 1.64
CA ILE A 26 -7.51 1.44 2.64
C ILE A 26 -7.81 0.08 2.01
N GLN A 27 -6.99 -0.93 2.30
CA GLN A 27 -7.15 -2.30 1.79
C GLN A 27 -7.13 -3.32 2.92
N VAL A 28 -7.61 -4.51 2.60
CA VAL A 28 -7.54 -5.66 3.52
C VAL A 28 -6.09 -5.93 3.91
N GLY A 29 -5.87 -6.08 5.22
CA GLY A 29 -4.54 -6.26 5.81
C GLY A 29 -3.83 -4.96 6.21
N ASP A 30 -4.34 -3.79 5.81
CA ASP A 30 -3.78 -2.52 6.27
C ASP A 30 -4.00 -2.34 7.78
N VAL A 31 -3.03 -1.68 8.40
CA VAL A 31 -3.12 -1.26 9.80
C VAL A 31 -3.56 0.19 9.85
N VAL A 32 -4.72 0.42 10.45
CA VAL A 32 -5.33 1.74 10.61
C VAL A 32 -5.31 2.18 12.07
N THR A 33 -5.14 3.47 12.31
CA THR A 33 -5.25 4.07 13.65
C THR A 33 -6.48 4.97 13.69
N ILE A 34 -7.39 4.69 14.63
CA ILE A 34 -8.64 5.43 14.83
C ILE A 34 -8.49 6.32 16.06
N ALA A 35 -8.92 7.55 15.94
CA ALA A 35 -8.89 8.54 17.00
C ALA A 35 -10.17 9.37 17.04
N GLY A 36 -10.72 9.58 18.24
CA GLY A 36 -11.91 10.40 18.46
C GLY A 36 -13.24 9.79 18.05
N ALA A 37 -13.29 8.49 17.77
CA ALA A 37 -14.50 7.80 17.29
C ALA A 37 -15.53 7.52 18.39
N GLY A 38 -15.17 7.63 19.67
CA GLY A 38 -16.06 7.21 20.78
C GLY A 38 -16.22 5.70 20.90
N HIS A 39 -17.13 5.26 21.78
CA HIS A 39 -17.54 3.85 21.94
C HIS A 39 -16.37 2.83 22.04
N ASN A 40 -15.23 3.24 22.59
CA ASN A 40 -13.97 2.48 22.68
C ASN A 40 -13.40 2.01 21.33
N LEU A 41 -13.80 2.63 20.22
CA LEU A 41 -13.32 2.30 18.88
C LEU A 41 -11.91 2.86 18.58
N ASN A 42 -11.37 3.69 19.48
CA ASN A 42 -10.06 4.28 19.31
C ASN A 42 -8.96 3.22 19.48
N GLY A 43 -7.98 3.24 18.60
CA GLY A 43 -6.87 2.28 18.66
C GLY A 43 -6.29 1.98 17.30
N THR A 44 -5.46 0.95 17.28
CA THR A 44 -4.82 0.44 16.06
C THR A 44 -5.44 -0.91 15.71
N HIS A 45 -6.00 -1.01 14.52
CA HIS A 45 -6.74 -2.17 14.06
C HIS A 45 -6.26 -2.63 12.69
N THR A 46 -6.38 -3.93 12.41
CA THR A 46 -6.10 -4.50 11.09
C THR A 46 -7.41 -4.64 10.31
N VAL A 47 -7.43 -4.13 9.10
CA VAL A 47 -8.59 -4.17 8.21
C VAL A 47 -8.81 -5.58 7.68
N LEU A 48 -10.03 -6.09 7.81
CA LEU A 48 -10.43 -7.44 7.42
C LEU A 48 -11.23 -7.48 6.12
N SER A 49 -12.00 -6.43 5.83
CA SER A 49 -12.76 -6.29 4.60
C SER A 49 -12.94 -4.82 4.22
N THR A 50 -13.06 -4.56 2.94
CA THR A 50 -13.36 -3.23 2.37
C THR A 50 -14.51 -3.32 1.36
N GLN A 51 -15.38 -4.33 1.52
CA GLN A 51 -16.51 -4.54 0.64
C GLN A 51 -17.56 -3.42 0.83
N ASP A 52 -18.05 -2.86 -0.27
CA ASP A 52 -18.99 -1.73 -0.28
C ASP A 52 -20.47 -2.12 -0.05
N ASN A 53 -20.73 -3.33 0.46
CA ASN A 53 -22.07 -3.79 0.79
C ASN A 53 -22.31 -3.75 2.31
N GLU A 54 -23.55 -3.51 2.74
CA GLU A 54 -23.86 -3.45 4.16
C GLU A 54 -23.53 -4.77 4.86
N TYR A 55 -22.70 -4.71 5.90
CA TYR A 55 -22.40 -5.86 6.74
C TYR A 55 -23.61 -6.19 7.62
N ILE A 56 -24.06 -7.44 7.59
CA ILE A 56 -25.25 -7.92 8.31
C ILE A 56 -24.96 -8.97 9.36
N GLY A 57 -23.72 -9.43 9.51
CA GLY A 57 -23.34 -10.40 10.53
C GLY A 57 -22.28 -11.39 10.08
N GLN A 58 -22.13 -12.44 10.87
CA GLN A 58 -21.27 -13.58 10.54
C GLN A 58 -22.10 -14.85 10.41
N SER A 59 -21.73 -15.70 9.45
CA SER A 59 -22.27 -17.05 9.36
C SER A 59 -21.84 -17.92 10.53
N ASP A 60 -22.47 -19.07 10.73
CA ASP A 60 -22.06 -20.07 11.72
C ASP A 60 -20.62 -20.57 11.51
N GLU A 61 -20.08 -20.42 10.31
CA GLU A 61 -18.70 -20.77 9.94
C GLU A 61 -17.71 -19.62 10.19
N GLY A 62 -18.21 -18.42 10.54
CA GLY A 62 -17.41 -17.22 10.84
C GLY A 62 -17.08 -16.35 9.63
N ASP A 63 -17.69 -16.61 8.48
CA ASP A 63 -17.56 -15.78 7.28
C ASP A 63 -18.42 -14.52 7.41
N PHE A 64 -17.94 -13.40 6.86
CA PHE A 64 -18.69 -12.15 6.85
C PHE A 64 -19.84 -12.22 5.85
N GLU A 65 -21.04 -11.88 6.31
CA GLU A 65 -22.24 -11.78 5.50
C GLU A 65 -22.56 -10.32 5.15
N PHE A 66 -22.96 -10.10 3.89
CA PHE A 66 -23.26 -8.77 3.39
C PHE A 66 -24.60 -8.75 2.66
N ASP A 67 -25.37 -7.70 2.86
CA ASP A 67 -26.55 -7.40 2.06
C ASP A 67 -26.13 -6.80 0.72
N ASN A 68 -26.28 -7.54 -0.36
CA ASN A 68 -25.89 -7.12 -1.70
C ASN A 68 -26.81 -6.06 -2.32
N GLU A 69 -27.97 -5.79 -1.71
CA GLU A 69 -28.91 -4.77 -2.17
C GLU A 69 -28.58 -3.39 -1.58
N VAL A 70 -27.84 -3.34 -0.46
CA VAL A 70 -27.52 -2.09 0.22
C VAL A 70 -26.04 -1.76 0.06
N ILE A 71 -25.76 -0.72 -0.73
CA ILE A 71 -24.39 -0.25 -0.97
C ILE A 71 -23.99 0.78 0.09
N ARG A 72 -22.81 0.58 0.69
CA ARG A 72 -22.18 1.44 1.68
C ARG A 72 -20.74 1.78 1.24
N LEU A 73 -20.59 2.75 0.37
CA LEU A 73 -19.29 3.13 -0.20
C LEU A 73 -18.29 3.58 0.89
N PHE A 74 -17.01 3.28 0.63
CA PHE A 74 -15.87 3.74 1.45
C PHE A 74 -15.85 3.21 2.87
N GLN A 75 -16.39 2.01 3.09
CA GLN A 75 -16.35 1.36 4.39
C GLN A 75 -15.16 0.38 4.49
N PHE A 76 -14.78 0.11 5.74
CA PHE A 76 -13.82 -0.92 6.09
C PHE A 76 -14.20 -1.55 7.42
N LEU A 77 -13.87 -2.82 7.59
CA LEU A 77 -14.24 -3.64 8.73
C LEU A 77 -13.00 -4.12 9.47
N PHE A 78 -13.10 -4.18 10.79
CA PHE A 78 -12.11 -4.80 11.68
C PHE A 78 -12.78 -5.44 12.89
N ARG A 79 -12.07 -6.31 13.62
CA ARG A 79 -12.58 -6.89 14.87
C ARG A 79 -12.26 -5.97 16.04
N ASP A 80 -13.29 -5.76 16.85
CA ASP A 80 -13.17 -5.07 18.13
C ASP A 80 -14.34 -5.48 19.02
N ALA A 81 -14.03 -6.24 20.08
CA ALA A 81 -15.03 -6.80 20.96
C ALA A 81 -15.77 -5.73 21.77
N GLY A 82 -17.08 -5.86 21.89
CA GLY A 82 -17.91 -4.97 22.67
C GLY A 82 -19.39 -5.11 22.36
N ASP A 83 -20.20 -4.33 23.04
CA ASP A 83 -21.66 -4.32 22.82
C ASP A 83 -21.97 -3.89 21.37
N ASP A 84 -23.02 -4.48 20.81
CA ASP A 84 -23.51 -4.09 19.49
C ASP A 84 -23.91 -2.62 19.45
N LEU A 85 -23.55 -1.95 18.38
CA LEU A 85 -23.83 -0.54 18.14
C LEU A 85 -24.65 -0.40 16.86
N GLU A 86 -25.83 0.20 16.97
CA GLU A 86 -26.59 0.57 15.79
C GLU A 86 -25.83 1.57 14.93
N ARG A 87 -26.09 1.52 13.63
CA ARG A 87 -25.46 2.46 12.68
C ARG A 87 -25.80 3.92 13.05
N SER A 88 -24.79 4.67 13.36
CA SER A 88 -24.91 6.09 13.72
C SER A 88 -23.76 6.92 13.18
N VAL A 89 -23.92 8.24 13.22
CA VAL A 89 -22.88 9.17 12.78
C VAL A 89 -21.65 9.02 13.66
N ALA A 90 -20.50 8.77 13.03
CA ALA A 90 -19.22 8.73 13.70
C ALA A 90 -18.60 10.14 13.79
N THR A 91 -17.81 10.34 14.83
CA THR A 91 -16.86 11.44 14.95
C THR A 91 -15.44 10.89 14.88
N GLY A 92 -14.47 11.77 14.75
CA GLY A 92 -13.07 11.37 14.76
C GLY A 92 -12.49 11.04 13.38
N THR A 93 -11.32 10.46 13.38
CA THR A 93 -10.54 10.25 12.18
C THR A 93 -9.94 8.85 12.12
N VAL A 94 -9.75 8.36 10.91
CA VAL A 94 -8.88 7.21 10.61
C VAL A 94 -7.60 7.71 9.95
N THR A 95 -6.48 7.19 10.45
CA THR A 95 -5.16 7.48 9.89
C THR A 95 -4.49 6.17 9.50
N PHE A 96 -3.91 6.10 8.32
CA PHE A 96 -3.11 4.96 7.90
C PHE A 96 -1.91 5.39 7.06
N THR A 97 -0.91 4.52 7.03
CA THR A 97 0.23 4.67 6.14
C THR A 97 0.16 3.54 5.14
N PRO A 98 -0.13 3.81 3.86
CA PRO A 98 -0.12 2.76 2.85
C PRO A 98 1.21 2.02 2.87
N SER A 99 1.16 0.70 3.08
CA SER A 99 2.34 -0.15 3.11
C SER A 99 2.30 -1.11 1.93
N VAL A 100 3.05 -0.79 0.89
CA VAL A 100 3.19 -1.67 -0.27
C VAL A 100 4.32 -2.65 -0.01
N SER A 101 4.07 -3.95 -0.19
CA SER A 101 5.01 -5.03 0.11
C SER A 101 5.29 -5.94 -1.10
N TRP A 102 5.53 -5.38 -2.27
CA TRP A 102 5.79 -6.12 -3.52
C TRP A 102 7.15 -6.80 -3.56
N ILE A 103 8.17 -6.14 -2.98
CA ILE A 103 9.54 -6.69 -2.85
C ILE A 103 10.00 -6.56 -1.41
N GLN A 104 10.98 -7.40 -1.05
CA GLN A 104 11.60 -7.44 0.27
C GLN A 104 13.10 -7.17 0.18
N ALA A 105 13.73 -6.90 1.31
CA ALA A 105 15.18 -6.67 1.39
C ALA A 105 15.99 -7.85 0.84
N SER A 106 15.54 -9.09 1.05
CA SER A 106 16.15 -10.31 0.52
C SER A 106 16.13 -10.38 -1.02
N ASP A 107 15.10 -9.86 -1.67
CA ASP A 107 15.06 -9.78 -3.14
C ASP A 107 16.18 -8.89 -3.67
N VAL A 108 16.42 -7.76 -2.99
CA VAL A 108 17.43 -6.76 -3.39
C VAL A 108 18.84 -7.26 -3.07
N THR A 109 19.08 -7.87 -1.89
CA THR A 109 20.39 -8.42 -1.55
C THR A 109 20.78 -9.55 -2.51
N SER A 110 19.84 -10.44 -2.85
CA SER A 110 20.05 -11.49 -3.85
C SER A 110 20.40 -10.92 -5.23
N TRP A 111 19.70 -9.88 -5.66
CA TRP A 111 19.99 -9.20 -6.93
C TRP A 111 21.36 -8.52 -6.97
N LEU A 112 21.78 -7.94 -5.83
CA LEU A 112 23.07 -7.26 -5.69
C LEU A 112 24.24 -8.23 -5.51
N GLY A 113 23.98 -9.52 -5.23
CA GLY A 113 25.00 -10.52 -4.90
C GLY A 113 25.64 -10.27 -3.52
N ILE A 114 24.87 -9.73 -2.58
CA ILE A 114 25.32 -9.48 -1.21
C ILE A 114 24.97 -10.67 -0.34
N ASP A 115 25.96 -11.49 0.02
CA ASP A 115 25.76 -12.68 0.86
C ASP A 115 25.54 -12.30 2.33
N VAL A 116 26.34 -11.40 2.87
CA VAL A 116 26.23 -10.91 4.26
C VAL A 116 26.24 -9.38 4.26
N ALA A 117 25.07 -8.79 4.46
CA ALA A 117 24.93 -7.35 4.58
C ALA A 117 25.33 -6.88 6.00
N THR A 118 26.04 -5.76 6.09
CA THR A 118 26.26 -5.10 7.39
C THR A 118 24.92 -4.55 7.95
N ALA A 119 24.88 -4.26 9.25
CA ALA A 119 23.67 -3.67 9.87
C ALA A 119 23.25 -2.34 9.18
N ASN A 120 24.24 -1.51 8.79
CA ASN A 120 24.01 -0.25 8.09
C ASN A 120 23.47 -0.48 6.66
N ASP A 121 23.97 -1.49 5.97
CA ASP A 121 23.49 -1.84 4.62
C ASP A 121 22.06 -2.40 4.69
N THR A 122 21.78 -3.27 5.65
CA THR A 122 20.44 -3.82 5.87
C THR A 122 19.42 -2.71 6.14
N ALA A 123 19.75 -1.77 7.01
CA ALA A 123 18.88 -0.63 7.31
C ALA A 123 18.63 0.22 6.05
N PHE A 124 19.67 0.53 5.28
CA PHE A 124 19.52 1.33 4.08
C PHE A 124 18.80 0.60 2.94
N ILE A 125 19.05 -0.72 2.75
CA ILE A 125 18.31 -1.53 1.79
C ILE A 125 16.82 -1.52 2.13
N THR A 126 16.46 -1.61 3.42
CA THR A 126 15.06 -1.51 3.86
C THR A 126 14.42 -0.18 3.47
N VAL A 127 15.14 0.92 3.61
CA VAL A 127 14.67 2.24 3.16
C VAL A 127 14.46 2.27 1.63
N CYS A 128 15.41 1.72 0.86
CA CYS A 128 15.30 1.65 -0.60
C CYS A 128 14.10 0.79 -1.04
N VAL A 129 13.86 -0.34 -0.37
CA VAL A 129 12.73 -1.24 -0.62
C VAL A 129 11.40 -0.53 -0.38
N ASN A 130 11.25 0.13 0.78
CA ASN A 130 10.02 0.84 1.11
C ASN A 130 9.75 2.00 0.14
N ALA A 131 10.77 2.78 -0.18
CA ALA A 131 10.66 3.86 -1.16
C ALA A 131 10.25 3.34 -2.55
N THR A 132 10.84 2.22 -2.98
CA THR A 132 10.56 1.59 -4.26
C THR A 132 9.15 1.03 -4.33
N ASN A 133 8.72 0.28 -3.32
CA ASN A 133 7.38 -0.29 -3.26
C ASN A 133 6.32 0.81 -3.42
N ASN A 134 6.42 1.87 -2.61
CA ASN A 134 5.51 2.99 -2.67
C ASN A 134 5.56 3.75 -4.00
N TRP A 135 6.76 3.93 -4.57
CA TRP A 135 6.91 4.62 -5.85
C TRP A 135 6.32 3.83 -7.01
N CYS A 136 6.63 2.52 -7.10
CA CYS A 136 6.11 1.65 -8.16
C CYS A 136 4.57 1.58 -8.11
N PHE A 137 4.00 1.37 -6.91
CA PHE A 137 2.55 1.35 -6.72
C PHE A 137 1.90 2.65 -7.18
N ARG A 138 2.42 3.80 -6.71
CA ARG A 138 1.90 5.12 -7.11
C ARG A 138 1.99 5.34 -8.62
N LYS A 139 3.11 4.98 -9.26
CA LYS A 139 3.30 5.13 -10.71
C LYS A 139 2.32 4.29 -11.51
N ARG A 140 2.07 3.06 -11.10
CA ARG A 140 1.08 2.20 -11.75
C ARG A 140 -0.34 2.71 -11.53
N ARG A 141 -0.66 3.19 -10.33
CA ARG A 141 -1.96 3.82 -10.05
C ARG A 141 -2.17 5.09 -10.92
N GLU A 142 -1.15 5.93 -11.06
CA GLU A 142 -1.17 7.10 -11.96
C GLU A 142 -1.39 6.69 -13.43
N ALA A 143 -0.92 5.51 -13.83
CA ALA A 143 -1.12 4.93 -15.15
C ALA A 143 -2.47 4.17 -15.32
N GLY A 144 -3.35 4.20 -14.33
CA GLY A 144 -4.69 3.59 -14.36
C GLY A 144 -4.77 2.13 -13.95
N TYR A 145 -3.70 1.55 -13.39
CA TYR A 145 -3.75 0.18 -12.87
C TYR A 145 -4.38 0.14 -11.47
N THR A 146 -5.17 -0.91 -11.21
CA THR A 146 -5.74 -1.21 -9.88
C THR A 146 -5.02 -2.44 -9.32
N ASP A 147 -3.95 -2.20 -8.58
CA ASP A 147 -3.09 -3.25 -8.04
C ASP A 147 -3.32 -3.45 -6.54
N SER A 148 -3.11 -4.68 -6.05
CA SER A 148 -3.04 -4.97 -4.62
C SER A 148 -1.79 -4.35 -4.00
N MET A 149 -1.87 -3.85 -2.78
CA MET A 149 -0.70 -3.35 -2.04
C MET A 149 0.22 -4.48 -1.56
N THR A 150 -0.33 -5.67 -1.33
CA THR A 150 0.40 -6.80 -0.75
C THR A 150 0.86 -7.83 -1.78
N THR A 151 0.23 -7.87 -2.95
CA THR A 151 0.55 -8.83 -4.01
C THR A 151 1.08 -8.11 -5.24
N VAL A 152 2.31 -8.42 -5.62
CA VAL A 152 2.89 -7.86 -6.84
C VAL A 152 2.13 -8.35 -8.08
N PRO A 153 1.78 -7.47 -9.03
CA PRO A 153 0.91 -7.83 -10.17
C PRO A 153 1.52 -8.85 -11.14
N GLY A 154 2.85 -8.86 -11.28
CA GLY A 154 3.55 -9.74 -12.20
C GLY A 154 5.05 -9.81 -11.95
N ALA A 155 5.71 -10.80 -12.56
CA ALA A 155 7.16 -10.99 -12.42
C ALA A 155 7.99 -9.86 -13.05
N ASP A 156 7.47 -9.24 -14.10
CA ASP A 156 8.04 -8.07 -14.76
C ASP A 156 8.02 -6.84 -13.83
N VAL A 157 6.89 -6.60 -13.18
CA VAL A 157 6.74 -5.53 -12.19
C VAL A 157 7.65 -5.78 -10.99
N LYS A 158 7.72 -7.04 -10.50
CA LYS A 158 8.64 -7.42 -9.43
C LYS A 158 10.09 -7.11 -9.81
N LEU A 159 10.50 -7.52 -11.02
CA LEU A 159 11.86 -7.27 -11.52
C LEU A 159 12.14 -5.76 -11.64
N GLY A 160 11.22 -4.99 -12.19
CA GLY A 160 11.35 -3.54 -12.29
C GLY A 160 11.52 -2.87 -10.93
N ALA A 161 10.76 -3.31 -9.93
CA ALA A 161 10.90 -2.83 -8.56
C ALA A 161 12.27 -3.20 -7.95
N ILE A 162 12.72 -4.45 -8.10
CA ILE A 162 14.05 -4.88 -7.61
C ILE A 162 15.16 -4.03 -8.25
N MET A 163 15.10 -3.83 -9.56
CA MET A 163 16.08 -3.01 -10.29
C MET A 163 16.09 -1.56 -9.77
N TYR A 164 14.92 -0.99 -9.48
CA TYR A 164 14.85 0.37 -8.95
C TYR A 164 15.43 0.46 -7.53
N ALA A 165 15.08 -0.46 -6.64
CA ALA A 165 15.65 -0.50 -5.29
C ALA A 165 17.18 -0.67 -5.31
N ALA A 166 17.69 -1.54 -6.19
CA ALA A 166 19.12 -1.75 -6.37
C ALA A 166 19.83 -0.50 -6.92
N THR A 167 19.17 0.28 -7.77
CA THR A 167 19.68 1.55 -8.26
C THR A 167 19.79 2.56 -7.12
N LEU A 168 18.73 2.73 -6.33
CA LEU A 168 18.74 3.61 -5.15
C LEU A 168 19.84 3.22 -4.16
N TYR A 169 20.05 1.93 -3.95
CA TYR A 169 21.13 1.45 -3.07
C TYR A 169 22.51 1.82 -3.59
N ARG A 170 22.76 1.67 -4.91
CA ARG A 170 24.04 2.00 -5.54
C ARG A 170 24.32 3.50 -5.59
N GLU A 171 23.29 4.32 -5.63
CA GLU A 171 23.40 5.78 -5.61
C GLU A 171 23.74 6.34 -4.22
N ARG A 172 23.77 5.49 -3.18
CA ARG A 172 24.19 5.89 -1.83
C ARG A 172 25.59 6.51 -1.85
N GLY A 173 25.69 7.79 -1.53
CA GLY A 173 26.95 8.51 -1.45
C GLY A 173 27.56 8.96 -2.79
N SER A 174 26.85 8.77 -3.91
CA SER A 174 27.35 9.14 -5.24
C SER A 174 26.73 10.42 -5.80
N ALA A 175 26.06 11.22 -4.99
CA ALA A 175 25.43 12.48 -5.42
C ALA A 175 26.39 13.43 -6.17
N ASP A 176 27.69 13.36 -5.90
CA ASP A 176 28.71 14.17 -6.54
C ASP A 176 29.32 13.57 -7.83
N SER A 177 29.08 12.28 -8.12
CA SER A 177 29.70 11.61 -9.28
C SER A 177 28.91 11.75 -10.58
N PHE A 178 27.69 12.26 -10.54
CA PHE A 178 26.88 12.49 -11.75
C PHE A 178 27.33 13.67 -12.60
N ALA A 179 28.14 14.57 -12.07
CA ALA A 179 28.59 15.75 -12.79
C ALA A 179 29.71 15.47 -13.83
N SER A 180 30.31 14.28 -13.85
CA SER A 180 31.49 14.02 -14.70
C SER A 180 31.24 13.08 -15.88
N PHE A 181 30.03 12.52 -16.07
CA PHE A 181 29.75 11.57 -17.17
C PHE A 181 29.06 12.17 -18.41
N ASP A 182 28.84 13.48 -18.44
CA ASP A 182 28.08 14.14 -19.51
C ASP A 182 28.93 14.44 -20.77
N ALA A 183 30.18 13.98 -20.83
CA ALA A 183 31.08 14.36 -21.93
C ALA A 183 31.42 13.25 -22.93
N MET A 184 30.99 12.00 -22.75
CA MET A 184 31.47 10.92 -23.64
C MET A 184 30.47 9.76 -23.81
N SER A 185 29.36 9.96 -24.47
CA SER A 185 28.86 8.99 -25.47
C SER A 185 27.54 9.40 -26.13
N SER A 186 27.55 9.53 -27.41
CA SER A 186 26.43 9.77 -28.33
C SER A 186 25.70 8.49 -28.71
N ILE A 187 25.69 7.46 -27.87
CA ILE A 187 24.87 6.24 -28.05
C ILE A 187 23.73 6.33 -27.05
N PRO A 188 22.46 6.40 -27.47
CA PRO A 188 21.33 6.35 -26.56
C PRO A 188 21.22 4.94 -25.96
N ILE A 189 21.95 4.67 -24.89
CA ILE A 189 21.69 3.53 -24.03
C ILE A 189 20.32 3.82 -23.39
N PRO A 190 19.30 2.92 -23.52
CA PRO A 190 18.05 3.10 -22.81
C PRO A 190 18.37 3.33 -21.34
N SER A 191 18.01 4.49 -20.82
CA SER A 191 18.31 4.82 -19.44
C SER A 191 17.75 3.69 -18.55
N THR A 192 18.47 3.31 -17.51
CA THR A 192 18.00 2.29 -16.54
C THR A 192 16.56 2.59 -16.10
N MET A 193 16.25 3.87 -15.93
CA MET A 193 14.90 4.33 -15.58
C MET A 193 13.88 4.01 -16.68
N GLY A 194 14.22 4.20 -17.97
CA GLY A 194 13.32 3.85 -19.08
C GLY A 194 12.98 2.37 -19.12
N ARG A 195 13.95 1.49 -18.81
CA ARG A 195 13.74 0.05 -18.69
C ARG A 195 12.86 -0.28 -17.49
N ILE A 196 13.11 0.33 -16.33
CA ILE A 196 12.27 0.17 -15.13
C ILE A 196 10.83 0.59 -15.43
N MET A 197 10.63 1.77 -16.03
CA MET A 197 9.30 2.26 -16.42
C MET A 197 8.58 1.30 -17.38
N SER A 198 9.30 0.70 -18.33
CA SER A 198 8.73 -0.31 -19.22
C SER A 198 8.32 -1.59 -18.47
N LEU A 199 9.15 -2.08 -17.54
CA LEU A 199 8.85 -3.27 -16.75
C LEU A 199 7.65 -3.09 -15.83
N ILE A 200 7.52 -1.91 -15.21
CA ILE A 200 6.34 -1.61 -14.37
C ILE A 200 5.11 -1.20 -15.17
N GLY A 201 5.14 -1.29 -16.50
CA GLY A 201 4.01 -0.99 -17.37
C GLY A 201 3.73 0.50 -17.61
N CYS A 202 4.58 1.41 -17.13
CA CYS A 202 4.38 2.85 -17.22
C CYS A 202 5.19 3.52 -18.36
N GLY A 203 5.83 2.74 -19.23
CA GLY A 203 6.72 3.23 -20.30
C GLY A 203 6.01 3.68 -21.58
N ARG A 204 4.69 3.53 -21.68
CA ARG A 204 3.91 3.96 -22.87
C ARG A 204 2.75 4.84 -22.42
N PRO A 205 2.46 5.97 -23.11
CA PRO A 205 1.19 6.64 -22.91
C PRO A 205 0.07 5.64 -23.27
N GLN A 206 -0.81 5.37 -22.34
CA GLN A 206 -2.03 4.62 -22.62
C GLN A 206 -2.92 5.56 -23.43
N VAL A 207 -3.05 5.29 -24.73
CA VAL A 207 -4.04 5.94 -25.57
C VAL A 207 -5.36 5.23 -25.23
N ALA A 208 -6.26 5.97 -24.58
CA ALA A 208 -7.62 5.53 -24.35
C ALA A 208 -8.42 5.61 -25.66
#